data_a058ff21c8eed5cd6ba6e818727e14ce
#
_entry.id   a058ff21c8eed5cd6ba6e818727e14ce
#
_cell.length_a   1.000
_cell.length_b   1.000
_cell.length_c   1.000
_cell.angle_alpha   90.00
_cell.angle_beta   90.00
_cell.angle_gamma   90.00
#
_symmetry.space_group_name_H-M   'P 1'
#
loop_
_entity.id
_entity.type
_entity.pdbx_description
1 polymer ?
#
loop_
_entity_poly.entity_id
_entity_poly.type
_entity_poly.pdbx_seq_one_letter_code
_entity_poly.pdbx_strand_id
1 'polypeptide(L)'
;MAYLRDATALARRHGLATHLDGARLFNAAVGLGGDPRANAREMAELFDSVSVCFSKGLGAPAGSALVGSAELIARAKRVRKMAGGTMRQAGILAAAAMHALDHHIDRLADDHARARRLAEGLQGLPGVTVQMPQTNMVFIDLPRERAAAAVAALREQGVLSTGLYQLRLVTHLDVNDEQIDQAIAALRRALH
;
A
#
# COMPACT_ATOMS: atom_id res chain seq x y z
N MET A 1 10.50 8.86 9.68
CA MET A 1 10.02 10.18 10.17
C MET A 1 11.00 11.32 9.87
N ALA A 2 12.31 11.20 10.17
CA ALA A 2 13.28 12.28 9.93
C ALA A 2 13.24 12.82 8.49
N TYR A 3 13.32 11.93 7.50
CA TYR A 3 13.23 12.30 6.08
C TYR A 3 11.98 13.14 5.74
N LEU A 4 10.80 12.76 6.26
CA LEU A 4 9.56 13.52 5.99
C LEU A 4 9.62 14.92 6.60
N ARG A 5 10.15 15.05 7.80
CA ARG A 5 10.34 16.36 8.46
C ARG A 5 11.30 17.24 7.68
N ASP A 6 12.43 16.69 7.26
CA ASP A 6 13.44 17.44 6.50
C ASP A 6 12.90 17.89 5.14
N ALA A 7 12.21 16.99 4.42
CA ALA A 7 11.62 17.29 3.11
C ALA A 7 10.54 18.37 3.20
N THR A 8 9.62 18.26 4.17
CA THR A 8 8.55 19.26 4.36
C THR A 8 9.09 20.59 4.88
N ALA A 9 10.11 20.57 5.74
CA ALA A 9 10.80 21.79 6.18
C ALA A 9 11.51 22.48 5.01
N LEU A 10 12.13 21.72 4.11
CA LEU A 10 12.73 22.28 2.89
C LEU A 10 11.66 22.94 1.99
N ALA A 11 10.56 22.24 1.73
CA ALA A 11 9.46 22.78 0.93
C ALA A 11 8.92 24.11 1.51
N ARG A 12 8.70 24.15 2.83
CA ARG A 12 8.23 25.35 3.53
C ARG A 12 9.22 26.53 3.41
N ARG A 13 10.53 26.28 3.50
CA ARG A 13 11.55 27.35 3.27
C ARG A 13 11.49 27.95 1.86
N HIS A 14 11.00 27.18 0.89
CA HIS A 14 10.79 27.65 -0.48
C HIS A 14 9.37 28.13 -0.77
N GLY A 15 8.53 28.29 0.25
CA GLY A 15 7.13 28.73 0.09
C GLY A 15 6.24 27.75 -0.65
N LEU A 16 6.61 26.46 -0.68
CA LEU A 16 5.87 25.41 -1.36
C LEU A 16 4.87 24.75 -0.41
N ALA A 17 3.65 24.55 -0.88
CA ALA A 17 2.68 23.68 -0.23
C ALA A 17 3.05 22.20 -0.44
N THR A 18 2.68 21.36 0.51
CA THR A 18 3.04 19.94 0.53
C THR A 18 1.80 19.05 0.50
N HIS A 19 1.87 17.97 -0.29
CA HIS A 19 0.84 16.94 -0.34
C HIS A 19 1.46 15.57 -0.13
N LEU A 20 0.86 14.78 0.78
CA LEU A 20 1.23 13.38 0.94
C LEU A 20 0.27 12.49 0.14
N ASP A 21 0.79 11.78 -0.86
CA ASP A 21 0.09 10.58 -1.35
C ASP A 21 0.20 9.48 -0.27
N GLY A 22 -0.75 9.51 0.65
CA GLY A 22 -0.88 8.58 1.76
C GLY A 22 -1.73 7.36 1.41
N ALA A 23 -1.72 6.91 0.14
CA ALA A 23 -2.52 5.77 -0.31
C ALA A 23 -2.36 4.51 0.56
N ARG A 24 -1.21 4.36 1.22
CA ARG A 24 -0.91 3.31 2.19
C ARG A 24 -0.38 3.88 3.52
N LEU A 25 -0.93 5.01 3.96
CA LEU A 25 -0.52 5.70 5.18
C LEU A 25 -0.51 4.75 6.39
N PHE A 26 -1.57 3.96 6.57
CA PHE A 26 -1.68 3.06 7.72
C PHE A 26 -0.71 1.87 7.65
N ASN A 27 -0.34 1.39 6.45
CA ASN A 27 0.75 0.42 6.34
C ASN A 27 2.07 1.03 6.82
N ALA A 28 2.39 2.25 6.41
CA ALA A 28 3.59 2.94 6.88
C ALA A 28 3.54 3.18 8.40
N ALA A 29 2.38 3.59 8.92
CA ALA A 29 2.18 3.84 10.34
C ALA A 29 2.40 2.59 11.21
N VAL A 30 1.87 1.43 10.78
CA VAL A 30 2.11 0.14 11.44
C VAL A 30 3.57 -0.29 11.32
N GLY A 31 4.19 -0.07 10.16
CA GLY A 31 5.59 -0.40 9.92
C GLY A 31 6.60 0.37 10.78
N LEU A 32 6.20 1.53 11.31
CA LEU A 32 7.03 2.31 12.26
C LEU A 32 7.03 1.71 13.68
N GLY A 33 6.10 0.81 13.99
CA GLY A 33 5.91 0.28 15.35
C GLY A 33 5.20 1.25 16.29
N GLY A 34 4.90 0.81 17.51
CA GLY A 34 4.13 1.60 18.48
C GLY A 34 2.66 1.77 18.09
N ASP A 35 2.06 2.93 18.43
CA ASP A 35 0.66 3.21 18.08
C ASP A 35 0.51 3.67 16.64
N PRO A 36 -0.16 2.87 15.76
CA PRO A 36 -0.32 3.22 14.36
C PRO A 36 -1.13 4.50 14.14
N ARG A 37 -2.09 4.79 15.01
CA ARG A 37 -2.94 5.98 14.88
C ARG A 37 -2.17 7.25 15.24
N ALA A 38 -1.32 7.19 16.26
CA ALA A 38 -0.40 8.28 16.60
C ALA A 38 0.61 8.51 15.48
N ASN A 39 1.22 7.45 14.94
CA ASN A 39 2.15 7.53 13.82
C ASN A 39 1.52 8.13 12.57
N ALA A 40 0.28 7.71 12.22
CA ALA A 40 -0.44 8.24 11.06
C ALA A 40 -0.74 9.74 11.24
N ARG A 41 -1.13 10.15 12.44
CA ARG A 41 -1.35 11.57 12.79
C ARG A 41 -0.07 12.37 12.63
N GLU A 42 1.03 11.92 13.24
CA GLU A 42 2.32 12.60 13.16
C GLU A 42 2.80 12.75 11.71
N MET A 43 2.64 11.73 10.87
CA MET A 43 2.95 11.84 9.45
C MET A 43 2.06 12.87 8.76
N ALA A 44 0.75 12.83 8.99
CA ALA A 44 -0.22 13.70 8.33
C ALA A 44 -0.01 15.17 8.69
N GLU A 45 0.33 15.49 9.92
CA GLU A 45 0.56 16.87 10.42
C GLU A 45 1.77 17.56 9.77
N LEU A 46 2.65 16.81 9.11
CA LEU A 46 3.78 17.38 8.37
C LEU A 46 3.36 18.00 7.04
N PHE A 47 2.18 17.68 6.51
CA PHE A 47 1.73 18.07 5.17
C PHE A 47 0.50 18.98 5.23
N ASP A 48 0.37 19.85 4.22
CA ASP A 48 -0.80 20.72 4.08
C ASP A 48 -2.05 19.93 3.66
N SER A 49 -1.86 18.81 2.99
CA SER A 49 -2.93 17.88 2.64
C SER A 49 -2.42 16.45 2.48
N VAL A 50 -3.33 15.49 2.69
CA VAL A 50 -3.04 14.06 2.60
C VAL A 50 -4.18 13.37 1.86
N SER A 51 -3.87 12.48 0.92
CA SER A 51 -4.83 11.52 0.37
C SER A 51 -4.65 10.16 1.02
N VAL A 52 -5.74 9.51 1.42
CA VAL A 52 -5.74 8.18 2.06
C VAL A 52 -6.67 7.25 1.29
N CYS A 53 -6.21 6.05 0.91
CA CYS A 53 -7.06 5.05 0.29
C CYS A 53 -7.57 4.06 1.32
N PHE A 54 -8.87 3.71 1.20
CA PHE A 54 -9.52 2.69 2.01
C PHE A 54 -9.58 1.32 1.31
N SER A 55 -9.48 1.31 -0.03
CA SER A 55 -9.59 0.12 -0.88
C SER A 55 -8.26 -0.59 -1.17
N LYS A 56 -7.34 -0.57 -0.23
CA LYS A 56 -6.04 -1.26 -0.28
C LYS A 56 -5.90 -2.14 0.97
N GLY A 57 -4.82 -2.06 1.70
CA GLY A 57 -4.61 -2.87 2.92
C GLY A 57 -5.72 -2.77 3.95
N LEU A 58 -6.45 -1.65 4.03
CA LEU A 58 -7.62 -1.49 4.89
C LEU A 58 -8.83 -2.34 4.46
N GLY A 59 -8.88 -2.82 3.22
CA GLY A 59 -9.88 -3.80 2.78
C GLY A 59 -11.30 -3.26 2.56
N ALA A 60 -11.51 -1.93 2.54
CA ALA A 60 -12.80 -1.40 2.14
C ALA A 60 -13.04 -1.58 0.63
N PRO A 61 -14.29 -1.78 0.17
CA PRO A 61 -14.57 -2.13 -1.23
C PRO A 61 -14.19 -1.03 -2.22
N ALA A 62 -14.22 0.23 -1.80
CA ALA A 62 -13.85 1.39 -2.62
C ALA A 62 -13.61 2.62 -1.75
N GLY A 63 -12.98 3.63 -2.36
CA GLY A 63 -12.92 4.97 -1.83
C GLY A 63 -11.55 5.41 -1.35
N SER A 64 -11.44 6.73 -1.32
CA SER A 64 -10.32 7.46 -0.73
C SER A 64 -10.84 8.77 -0.11
N ALA A 65 -10.10 9.29 0.85
CA ALA A 65 -10.37 10.60 1.44
C ALA A 65 -9.21 11.54 1.17
N LEU A 66 -9.54 12.81 0.90
CA LEU A 66 -8.62 13.92 0.97
C LEU A 66 -8.81 14.61 2.31
N VAL A 67 -7.72 14.80 3.03
CA VAL A 67 -7.65 15.46 4.33
C VAL A 67 -6.82 16.73 4.20
N GLY A 68 -7.23 17.80 4.87
CA GLY A 68 -6.53 19.09 4.85
C GLY A 68 -7.36 20.16 5.54
N SER A 69 -6.98 21.43 5.37
CA SER A 69 -7.71 22.56 5.95
C SER A 69 -9.16 22.63 5.44
N ALA A 70 -10.05 23.23 6.21
CA ALA A 70 -11.46 23.42 5.83
C ALA A 70 -11.60 24.17 4.49
N GLU A 71 -10.75 25.18 4.26
CA GLU A 71 -10.71 25.94 3.01
C GLU A 71 -10.32 25.07 1.83
N LEU A 72 -9.23 24.27 1.95
CA LEU A 72 -8.80 23.34 0.93
C LEU A 72 -9.90 22.34 0.61
N ILE A 73 -10.53 21.75 1.61
CA ILE A 73 -11.60 20.77 1.41
C ILE A 73 -12.85 21.39 0.76
N ALA A 74 -13.20 22.63 1.09
CA ALA A 74 -14.31 23.34 0.43
C ALA A 74 -14.04 23.51 -1.08
N ARG A 75 -12.82 23.88 -1.46
CA ARG A 75 -12.37 23.97 -2.87
C ARG A 75 -12.37 22.61 -3.54
N ALA A 76 -11.80 21.61 -2.88
CA ALA A 76 -11.70 20.25 -3.40
C ALA A 76 -13.07 19.62 -3.68
N LYS A 77 -14.10 19.88 -2.84
CA LYS A 77 -15.47 19.43 -3.09
C LYS A 77 -16.04 19.98 -4.40
N ARG A 78 -15.76 21.24 -4.72
CA ARG A 78 -16.19 21.85 -6.00
C ARG A 78 -15.48 21.18 -7.17
N VAL A 79 -14.15 21.04 -7.10
CA VAL A 79 -13.35 20.39 -8.14
C VAL A 79 -13.81 18.94 -8.35
N ARG A 80 -14.01 18.17 -7.26
CA ARG A 80 -14.55 16.82 -7.32
C ARG A 80 -15.87 16.74 -8.10
N LYS A 81 -16.79 17.69 -7.84
CA LYS A 81 -18.07 17.73 -8.55
C LYS A 81 -17.88 18.03 -10.04
N MET A 82 -17.03 18.99 -10.36
CA MET A 82 -16.72 19.35 -11.77
C MET A 82 -16.09 18.19 -12.54
N ALA A 83 -15.24 17.39 -11.87
CA ALA A 83 -14.59 16.21 -12.44
C ALA A 83 -15.49 14.95 -12.46
N GLY A 84 -16.79 15.06 -12.14
CA GLY A 84 -17.72 13.92 -12.15
C GLY A 84 -17.59 12.99 -10.93
N GLY A 85 -16.75 13.31 -9.94
CA GLY A 85 -16.47 12.46 -8.77
C GLY A 85 -17.52 12.54 -7.65
N THR A 86 -18.73 13.05 -7.91
CA THR A 86 -19.80 13.13 -6.91
C THR A 86 -20.70 11.91 -7.02
N MET A 87 -20.78 11.14 -5.95
CA MET A 87 -21.63 9.97 -5.82
C MET A 87 -22.77 10.25 -4.83
N ARG A 88 -23.99 9.83 -5.18
CA ARG A 88 -25.12 9.76 -4.23
C ARG A 88 -25.02 8.47 -3.42
N GLN A 89 -25.68 8.43 -2.27
CA GLN A 89 -25.71 7.26 -1.37
C GLN A 89 -24.30 6.75 -0.99
N ALA A 90 -23.32 7.66 -0.92
CA ALA A 90 -21.94 7.34 -0.54
C ALA A 90 -21.80 6.82 0.92
N GLY A 91 -22.89 6.90 1.71
CA GLY A 91 -22.93 6.39 3.08
C GLY A 91 -22.58 4.90 3.20
N ILE A 92 -22.94 4.08 2.21
CA ILE A 92 -22.57 2.65 2.18
C ILE A 92 -21.06 2.49 2.14
N LEU A 93 -20.38 3.22 1.26
CA LEU A 93 -18.92 3.21 1.16
C LEU A 93 -18.24 3.83 2.39
N ALA A 94 -18.85 4.90 2.93
CA ALA A 94 -18.34 5.54 4.14
C ALA A 94 -18.43 4.60 5.35
N ALA A 95 -19.51 3.85 5.51
CA ALA A 95 -19.66 2.87 6.58
C ALA A 95 -18.59 1.76 6.47
N ALA A 96 -18.32 1.25 5.27
CA ALA A 96 -17.26 0.29 5.03
C ALA A 96 -15.88 0.86 5.37
N ALA A 97 -15.61 2.12 5.00
CA ALA A 97 -14.36 2.80 5.34
C ALA A 97 -14.20 3.02 6.85
N MET A 98 -15.28 3.40 7.57
CA MET A 98 -15.28 3.53 9.02
C MET A 98 -14.99 2.19 9.69
N HIS A 99 -15.68 1.11 9.28
CA HIS A 99 -15.41 -0.24 9.78
C HIS A 99 -13.92 -0.62 9.58
N ALA A 100 -13.37 -0.33 8.42
CA ALA A 100 -11.97 -0.62 8.13
C ALA A 100 -11.00 0.17 9.04
N LEU A 101 -11.31 1.44 9.33
CA LEU A 101 -10.51 2.26 10.26
C LEU A 101 -10.59 1.76 11.69
N ASP A 102 -11.77 1.26 12.11
CA ASP A 102 -11.98 0.76 13.47
C ASP A 102 -11.33 -0.62 13.69
N HIS A 103 -11.32 -1.48 12.67
CA HIS A 103 -11.01 -2.91 12.85
C HIS A 103 -9.82 -3.42 12.03
N HIS A 104 -9.36 -2.72 10.98
CA HIS A 104 -8.36 -3.27 10.07
C HIS A 104 -6.97 -2.63 10.16
N ILE A 105 -6.78 -1.56 10.93
CA ILE A 105 -5.47 -0.90 11.02
C ILE A 105 -4.46 -1.83 11.68
N ASP A 106 -4.78 -2.37 12.86
CA ASP A 106 -3.82 -3.15 13.65
C ASP A 106 -3.46 -4.49 12.96
N ARG A 107 -4.41 -5.10 12.24
CA ARG A 107 -4.16 -6.33 11.47
C ARG A 107 -3.22 -6.16 10.26
N LEU A 108 -2.91 -4.94 9.84
CA LEU A 108 -1.91 -4.73 8.79
C LEU A 108 -0.53 -5.29 9.17
N ALA A 109 -0.27 -5.49 10.46
CA ALA A 109 0.93 -6.17 10.94
C ALA A 109 1.02 -7.61 10.41
N ASP A 110 -0.11 -8.32 10.27
CA ASP A 110 -0.16 -9.68 9.72
C ASP A 110 0.24 -9.68 8.24
N ASP A 111 -0.23 -8.67 7.47
CA ASP A 111 0.15 -8.52 6.08
C ASP A 111 1.65 -8.28 5.93
N HIS A 112 2.25 -7.48 6.83
CA HIS A 112 3.69 -7.24 6.84
C HIS A 112 4.49 -8.50 7.19
N ALA A 113 4.03 -9.27 8.16
CA ALA A 113 4.65 -10.55 8.53
C ALA A 113 4.61 -11.55 7.37
N ARG A 114 3.46 -11.67 6.69
CA ARG A 114 3.28 -12.48 5.49
C ARG A 114 4.16 -12.04 4.33
N ALA A 115 4.27 -10.74 4.08
CA ALA A 115 5.17 -10.19 3.06
C ALA A 115 6.63 -10.53 3.37
N ARG A 116 7.05 -10.42 4.61
CA ARG A 116 8.40 -10.81 5.05
C ARG A 116 8.65 -12.29 4.84
N ARG A 117 7.73 -13.16 5.30
CA ARG A 117 7.81 -14.62 5.08
C ARG A 117 7.93 -14.97 3.59
N LEU A 118 7.12 -14.32 2.75
CA LEU A 118 7.18 -14.49 1.30
C LEU A 118 8.55 -14.12 0.75
N ALA A 119 9.08 -12.96 1.12
CA ALA A 119 10.39 -12.49 0.68
C ALA A 119 11.52 -13.41 1.15
N GLU A 120 11.53 -13.82 2.42
CA GLU A 120 12.50 -14.75 2.99
C GLU A 120 12.47 -16.11 2.27
N GLY A 121 11.25 -16.62 1.99
CA GLY A 121 11.07 -17.88 1.27
C GLY A 121 11.57 -17.86 -0.17
N LEU A 122 11.85 -16.70 -0.73
CA LEU A 122 12.34 -16.52 -2.11
C LEU A 122 13.82 -16.14 -2.19
N GLN A 123 14.49 -15.96 -1.06
CA GLN A 123 15.93 -15.67 -1.06
C GLN A 123 16.74 -16.82 -1.67
N GLY A 124 17.87 -16.47 -2.29
CA GLY A 124 18.82 -17.44 -2.85
C GLY A 124 18.43 -18.06 -4.19
N LEU A 125 17.38 -17.59 -4.87
CA LEU A 125 17.01 -18.02 -6.21
C LEU A 125 18.00 -17.47 -7.25
N PRO A 126 18.53 -18.30 -8.18
CA PRO A 126 19.51 -17.87 -9.17
C PRO A 126 18.96 -16.79 -10.11
N GLY A 127 19.69 -15.68 -10.28
CA GLY A 127 19.32 -14.58 -11.18
C GLY A 127 18.08 -13.80 -10.75
N VAL A 128 17.72 -13.89 -9.46
CA VAL A 128 16.56 -13.20 -8.87
C VAL A 128 17.03 -12.40 -7.66
N THR A 129 16.66 -11.14 -7.59
CA THR A 129 16.88 -10.30 -6.41
C THR A 129 15.53 -9.99 -5.74
N VAL A 130 15.42 -10.38 -4.47
CA VAL A 130 14.21 -10.12 -3.68
C VAL A 130 14.47 -8.99 -2.71
N GLN A 131 13.74 -7.89 -2.84
CA GLN A 131 13.84 -6.77 -1.93
C GLN A 131 13.05 -7.08 -0.65
N MET A 132 13.72 -6.98 0.52
CA MET A 132 13.03 -7.20 1.80
C MET A 132 11.97 -6.12 2.03
N PRO A 133 10.72 -6.50 2.27
CA PRO A 133 9.62 -5.56 2.38
C PRO A 133 9.67 -4.78 3.70
N GLN A 134 9.36 -3.50 3.63
CA GLN A 134 9.12 -2.66 4.82
C GLN A 134 7.65 -2.73 5.27
N THR A 135 6.76 -3.08 4.35
CA THR A 135 5.31 -3.21 4.58
C THR A 135 4.78 -4.47 3.88
N ASN A 136 3.65 -4.38 3.23
CA ASN A 136 2.95 -5.50 2.60
C ASN A 136 3.27 -5.70 1.10
N MET A 137 4.34 -5.13 0.58
CA MET A 137 4.72 -5.28 -0.83
C MET A 137 6.11 -5.90 -0.95
N VAL A 138 6.20 -6.97 -1.73
CA VAL A 138 7.45 -7.63 -2.09
C VAL A 138 7.75 -7.34 -3.54
N PHE A 139 8.95 -6.85 -3.81
CA PHE A 139 9.46 -6.60 -5.15
C PHE A 139 10.54 -7.61 -5.48
N ILE A 140 10.43 -8.20 -6.67
CA ILE A 140 11.34 -9.23 -7.18
C ILE A 140 11.89 -8.74 -8.50
N ASP A 141 13.18 -8.47 -8.53
CA ASP A 141 13.90 -8.10 -9.75
C ASP A 141 14.39 -9.37 -10.46
N LEU A 142 14.11 -9.47 -11.75
CA LEU A 142 14.53 -10.58 -12.61
C LEU A 142 14.78 -10.08 -14.04
N PRO A 143 15.54 -10.83 -14.86
CA PRO A 143 15.75 -10.47 -16.25
C PRO A 143 14.44 -10.34 -17.02
N ARG A 144 14.36 -9.34 -17.89
CA ARG A 144 13.14 -9.00 -18.63
C ARG A 144 12.57 -10.18 -19.42
N GLU A 145 13.43 -10.95 -20.04
CA GLU A 145 13.09 -12.12 -20.85
C GLU A 145 12.43 -13.23 -20.02
N ARG A 146 12.70 -13.28 -18.71
CA ARG A 146 12.10 -14.25 -17.77
C ARG A 146 10.77 -13.76 -17.18
N ALA A 147 10.54 -12.44 -17.15
CA ALA A 147 9.40 -11.86 -16.45
C ALA A 147 8.06 -12.32 -17.01
N ALA A 148 7.89 -12.30 -18.33
CA ALA A 148 6.64 -12.69 -18.97
C ALA A 148 6.33 -14.18 -18.78
N ALA A 149 7.34 -15.05 -18.94
CA ALA A 149 7.21 -16.48 -18.70
C ALA A 149 6.88 -16.80 -17.24
N ALA A 150 7.53 -16.10 -16.30
CA ALA A 150 7.28 -16.26 -14.87
C ALA A 150 5.83 -15.85 -14.52
N VAL A 151 5.34 -14.72 -15.03
CA VAL A 151 3.95 -14.28 -14.79
C VAL A 151 2.94 -15.30 -15.34
N ALA A 152 3.18 -15.85 -16.53
CA ALA A 152 2.30 -16.87 -17.09
C ALA A 152 2.30 -18.16 -16.25
N ALA A 153 3.49 -18.66 -15.88
CA ALA A 153 3.63 -19.88 -15.07
C ALA A 153 3.04 -19.71 -13.66
N LEU A 154 3.15 -18.54 -13.06
CA LEU A 154 2.52 -18.22 -11.77
C LEU A 154 1.00 -18.23 -11.87
N ARG A 155 0.45 -17.64 -12.93
CA ARG A 155 -0.99 -17.60 -13.18
C ARG A 155 -1.60 -18.99 -13.31
N GLU A 156 -0.92 -19.91 -14.00
CA GLU A 156 -1.33 -21.31 -14.12
C GLU A 156 -1.40 -22.02 -12.76
N GLN A 157 -0.60 -21.57 -11.79
CA GLN A 157 -0.56 -22.09 -10.43
C GLN A 157 -1.46 -21.29 -9.45
N GLY A 158 -2.32 -20.39 -9.96
CA GLY A 158 -3.25 -19.59 -9.17
C GLY A 158 -2.59 -18.40 -8.45
N VAL A 159 -1.34 -18.06 -8.76
CA VAL A 159 -0.63 -16.91 -8.18
C VAL A 159 -0.67 -15.75 -9.16
N LEU A 160 -1.34 -14.66 -8.76
CA LEU A 160 -1.43 -13.44 -9.55
C LEU A 160 -0.33 -12.46 -9.15
N SER A 161 0.38 -11.94 -10.11
CA SER A 161 1.42 -10.93 -9.92
C SER A 161 1.28 -9.81 -10.95
N THR A 162 1.83 -8.64 -10.65
CA THR A 162 1.88 -7.49 -11.57
C THR A 162 3.33 -7.06 -11.78
N GLY A 163 3.59 -6.49 -12.96
CA GLY A 163 4.91 -5.98 -13.36
C GLY A 163 5.50 -6.72 -14.56
N LEU A 164 6.26 -6.00 -15.39
CA LEU A 164 6.90 -6.55 -16.58
C LEU A 164 8.42 -6.79 -16.39
N TYR A 165 9.07 -6.02 -15.52
CA TYR A 165 10.50 -6.09 -15.25
C TYR A 165 10.79 -6.40 -13.79
N GLN A 166 9.88 -6.00 -12.93
CA GLN A 166 9.89 -6.25 -11.50
C GLN A 166 8.54 -6.85 -11.15
N LEU A 167 8.53 -8.07 -10.62
CA LEU A 167 7.29 -8.64 -10.10
C LEU A 167 6.94 -7.93 -8.79
N ARG A 168 5.71 -7.48 -8.68
CA ARG A 168 5.18 -6.93 -7.46
C ARG A 168 4.12 -7.86 -6.90
N LEU A 169 4.38 -8.36 -5.71
CA LEU A 169 3.46 -9.17 -4.92
C LEU A 169 2.96 -8.34 -3.74
N VAL A 170 1.69 -8.49 -3.40
CA VAL A 170 1.04 -7.72 -2.34
C VAL A 170 0.28 -8.68 -1.44
N THR A 171 0.58 -8.65 -0.15
CA THR A 171 -0.19 -9.36 0.86
C THR A 171 -1.33 -8.48 1.38
N HIS A 172 -2.46 -9.06 1.66
CA HIS A 172 -3.67 -8.36 2.09
C HIS A 172 -4.63 -9.30 2.86
N LEU A 173 -5.77 -8.75 3.28
CA LEU A 173 -6.77 -9.41 4.11
C LEU A 173 -7.21 -10.80 3.60
N ASP A 174 -7.30 -10.98 2.27
CA ASP A 174 -7.81 -12.20 1.65
C ASP A 174 -6.74 -13.28 1.46
N VAL A 175 -5.53 -13.08 2.00
CA VAL A 175 -4.43 -14.04 1.88
C VAL A 175 -4.04 -14.53 3.27
N ASN A 176 -4.03 -15.85 3.47
CA ASN A 176 -3.62 -16.51 4.71
C ASN A 176 -2.20 -17.10 4.61
N ASP A 177 -1.72 -17.68 5.69
CA ASP A 177 -0.35 -18.19 5.79
C ASP A 177 -0.11 -19.41 4.89
N GLU A 178 -1.12 -20.29 4.72
CA GLU A 178 -1.04 -21.46 3.83
C GLU A 178 -0.93 -21.02 2.36
N GLN A 179 -1.67 -19.99 1.97
CA GLN A 179 -1.60 -19.43 0.62
C GLN A 179 -0.24 -18.74 0.37
N ILE A 180 0.39 -18.16 1.39
CA ILE A 180 1.76 -17.66 1.27
C ILE A 180 2.74 -18.81 1.02
N ASP A 181 2.62 -19.93 1.70
CA ASP A 181 3.48 -21.09 1.47
C ASP A 181 3.28 -21.69 0.07
N GLN A 182 2.04 -21.76 -0.40
CA GLN A 182 1.72 -22.15 -1.77
C GLN A 182 2.34 -21.19 -2.80
N ALA A 183 2.26 -19.87 -2.55
CA ALA A 183 2.86 -18.86 -3.40
C ALA A 183 4.38 -18.97 -3.44
N ILE A 184 5.05 -19.21 -2.31
CA ILE A 184 6.51 -19.45 -2.25
C ILE A 184 6.88 -20.65 -3.11
N ALA A 185 6.16 -21.77 -2.97
CA ALA A 185 6.42 -22.99 -3.74
C ALA A 185 6.21 -22.76 -5.25
N ALA A 186 5.16 -22.04 -5.64
CA ALA A 186 4.86 -21.70 -7.02
C ALA A 186 5.94 -20.78 -7.64
N LEU A 187 6.32 -19.73 -6.90
CA LEU A 187 7.36 -18.78 -7.30
C LEU A 187 8.72 -19.47 -7.47
N ARG A 188 9.09 -20.35 -6.53
CA ARG A 188 10.32 -21.14 -6.66
C ARG A 188 10.33 -21.98 -7.93
N ARG A 189 9.23 -22.64 -8.28
CA ARG A 189 9.15 -23.42 -9.52
C ARG A 189 9.18 -22.55 -10.78
N ALA A 190 8.52 -21.39 -10.75
CA ALA A 190 8.44 -20.50 -11.90
C ALA A 190 9.73 -19.69 -12.15
N LEU A 191 10.54 -19.47 -11.11
CA LEU A 191 11.75 -18.64 -11.14
C LEU A 191 13.04 -19.46 -11.12
N HIS A 192 12.98 -20.78 -11.00
CA HIS A 192 14.14 -21.68 -11.07
C HIS A 192 14.51 -21.91 -12.53
#